data_d9fb607e8378b19777e5e37182bb6c35
#
_entry.id   d9fb607e8378b19777e5e37182bb6c35
#
_cell.length_a   1.000
_cell.length_b   1.000
_cell.length_c   1.000
_cell.angle_alpha   90.00
_cell.angle_beta   90.00
_cell.angle_gamma   90.00
#
_symmetry.space_group_name_H-M   'P 1'
#
loop_
_entity.id
_entity.type
_entity.pdbx_description
1 polymer ?
#
loop_
_entity_poly.entity_id
_entity_poly.type
_entity_poly.pdbx_seq_one_letter_code
_entity_poly.pdbx_strand_id
1 'polypeptide(L)'
;GESIVIAPSQTLSNSEYHKLRAISIKIIRKVGVIGECNVQFALDPYSEDYRVIEVNARLSRSSALASKATGYPLAFVAAKLGLGYGLHELKNSVTKVTTAAFEPALDYCVVKIPRWDLSKFIGVSKNIGSSMKSVGEIMAIGRTFEEAIQKGIRMVGLGMHGFVANKQEI
;
A
#
# COMPACT_ATOMS: atom_id res chain seq x y z
N GLY A 1 8.48 3.32 -0.96
CA GLY A 1 8.50 1.90 -1.29
C GLY A 1 9.31 1.01 -0.37
N GLU A 2 10.01 1.54 0.65
CA GLU A 2 10.94 0.77 1.49
C GLU A 2 10.30 0.19 2.76
N SER A 3 9.03 0.50 3.05
CA SER A 3 8.37 0.04 4.27
C SER A 3 7.54 -1.22 4.07
N ILE A 4 7.38 -2.01 5.13
CA ILE A 4 6.33 -3.02 5.23
C ILE A 4 5.01 -2.28 5.37
N VAL A 5 4.01 -2.70 4.61
CA VAL A 5 2.67 -2.10 4.63
C VAL A 5 1.62 -3.17 4.89
N ILE A 6 0.64 -2.81 5.67
CA ILE A 6 -0.47 -3.69 6.05
C ILE A 6 -1.79 -3.01 5.67
N ALA A 7 -2.67 -3.77 5.06
CA ALA A 7 -4.02 -3.34 4.72
C ALA A 7 -5.04 -4.44 5.11
N PRO A 8 -6.17 -4.09 5.72
CA PRO A 8 -6.54 -2.76 6.20
C PRO A 8 -5.65 -2.31 7.37
N SER A 9 -5.71 -1.02 7.70
CA SER A 9 -4.98 -0.49 8.86
C SER A 9 -5.36 -1.24 10.14
N GLN A 10 -4.34 -1.69 10.90
CA GLN A 10 -4.55 -2.50 12.10
C GLN A 10 -4.61 -1.67 13.39
N THR A 11 -4.05 -0.47 13.37
CA THR A 11 -3.83 0.34 14.57
C THR A 11 -4.58 1.67 14.58
N LEU A 12 -5.17 2.08 13.48
CA LEU A 12 -6.00 3.29 13.43
C LEU A 12 -7.37 3.03 14.04
N SER A 13 -7.82 3.93 14.89
CA SER A 13 -9.22 4.01 15.29
C SER A 13 -10.08 4.47 14.10
N ASN A 14 -11.38 4.24 14.21
CA ASN A 14 -12.34 4.70 13.20
C ASN A 14 -12.30 6.24 13.02
N SER A 15 -12.17 6.97 14.13
CA SER A 15 -12.05 8.44 14.12
C SER A 15 -10.82 8.91 13.36
N GLU A 16 -9.66 8.34 13.65
CA GLU A 16 -8.40 8.66 12.97
C GLU A 16 -8.45 8.34 11.48
N TYR A 17 -8.99 7.17 11.12
CA TYR A 17 -9.15 6.79 9.72
C TYR A 17 -10.01 7.82 8.96
N HIS A 18 -11.16 8.19 9.49
CA HIS A 18 -12.05 9.17 8.86
C HIS A 18 -11.44 10.57 8.82
N LYS A 19 -10.68 10.97 9.84
CA LYS A 19 -9.93 12.21 9.86
C LYS A 19 -8.91 12.26 8.71
N LEU A 20 -8.06 11.25 8.58
CA LEU A 20 -7.04 11.19 7.52
C LEU A 20 -7.68 11.11 6.12
N ARG A 21 -8.78 10.38 5.98
CA ARG A 21 -9.57 10.33 4.74
C ARG A 21 -10.09 11.72 4.35
N ALA A 22 -10.70 12.44 5.29
CA ALA A 22 -11.22 13.78 5.04
C ALA A 22 -10.12 14.76 4.64
N ILE A 23 -8.95 14.68 5.28
CA ILE A 23 -7.78 15.49 4.95
C ILE A 23 -7.26 15.16 3.55
N SER A 24 -7.19 13.87 3.19
CA SER A 24 -6.78 13.44 1.85
C SER A 24 -7.69 14.04 0.77
N ILE A 25 -9.00 14.03 0.97
CA ILE A 25 -9.97 14.64 0.04
C ILE A 25 -9.73 16.14 -0.10
N LYS A 26 -9.49 16.86 1.01
CA LYS A 26 -9.17 18.30 0.97
C LYS A 26 -7.89 18.59 0.19
N ILE A 27 -6.85 17.79 0.42
CA ILE A 27 -5.56 17.93 -0.29
C ILE A 27 -5.75 17.73 -1.79
N ILE A 28 -6.39 16.64 -2.20
CA ILE A 28 -6.61 16.30 -3.60
C ILE A 28 -7.40 17.40 -4.32
N ARG A 29 -8.45 17.91 -3.69
CA ARG A 29 -9.24 19.04 -4.23
C ARG A 29 -8.43 20.31 -4.35
N LYS A 30 -7.61 20.62 -3.35
CA LYS A 30 -6.76 21.84 -3.36
C LYS A 30 -5.66 21.78 -4.41
N VAL A 31 -5.06 20.61 -4.59
CA VAL A 31 -4.01 20.39 -5.61
C VAL A 31 -4.61 20.28 -7.02
N GLY A 32 -5.88 19.89 -7.13
CA GLY A 32 -6.56 19.74 -8.42
C GLY A 32 -6.18 18.43 -9.13
N VAL A 33 -5.96 17.36 -8.38
CA VAL A 33 -5.61 16.05 -8.96
C VAL A 33 -6.80 15.45 -9.67
N ILE A 34 -6.62 15.10 -10.94
CA ILE A 34 -7.53 14.30 -11.74
C ILE A 34 -6.82 12.97 -12.03
N GLY A 35 -7.33 11.89 -11.46
CA GLY A 35 -6.71 10.57 -11.59
C GLY A 35 -6.37 9.97 -10.25
N GLU A 36 -5.22 9.29 -10.17
CA GLU A 36 -4.77 8.61 -8.97
C GLU A 36 -3.74 9.45 -8.21
N CYS A 37 -3.78 9.36 -6.90
CA CYS A 37 -2.77 9.98 -6.06
C CYS A 37 -2.58 9.15 -4.77
N ASN A 38 -1.37 9.26 -4.22
CA ASN A 38 -1.01 8.71 -2.92
C ASN A 38 -0.74 9.87 -1.95
N VAL A 39 -1.34 9.82 -0.77
CA VAL A 39 -1.08 10.75 0.34
C VAL A 39 -0.50 9.97 1.50
N GLN A 40 0.66 10.39 2.01
CA GLN A 40 1.32 9.77 3.15
C GLN A 40 1.24 10.66 4.38
N PHE A 41 0.89 10.05 5.49
CA PHE A 41 0.80 10.68 6.79
C PHE A 41 1.73 10.04 7.80
N ALA A 42 2.20 10.84 8.75
CA ALA A 42 2.65 10.37 10.05
C ALA A 42 1.59 10.79 11.08
N LEU A 43 1.14 9.84 11.87
CA LEU A 43 0.18 10.05 12.95
C LEU A 43 0.86 9.74 14.28
N ASP A 44 0.67 10.60 15.26
CA ASP A 44 1.15 10.35 16.63
C ASP A 44 0.27 9.26 17.27
N PRO A 45 0.85 8.17 17.80
CA PRO A 45 0.06 7.10 18.40
C PRO A 45 -0.60 7.47 19.76
N TYR A 46 -0.22 8.60 20.35
CA TYR A 46 -0.70 9.03 21.68
C TYR A 46 -1.55 10.29 21.64
N SER A 47 -1.62 10.93 20.49
CA SER A 47 -2.44 12.13 20.27
C SER A 47 -3.08 12.08 18.89
N GLU A 48 -3.94 13.05 18.60
CA GLU A 48 -4.49 13.18 17.25
C GLU A 48 -3.61 14.02 16.30
N ASP A 49 -2.38 14.33 16.70
CA ASP A 49 -1.45 15.09 15.89
C ASP A 49 -1.00 14.29 14.67
N TYR A 50 -0.96 14.94 13.53
CA TYR A 50 -0.52 14.33 12.28
C TYR A 50 0.36 15.26 11.47
N ARG A 51 1.14 14.68 10.57
CA ARG A 51 1.89 15.40 9.54
C ARG A 51 1.62 14.79 8.19
N VAL A 52 1.46 15.62 7.18
CA VAL A 52 1.47 15.19 5.79
C VAL A 52 2.93 15.06 5.37
N ILE A 53 3.36 13.86 5.04
CA ILE A 53 4.75 13.59 4.67
C ILE A 53 4.96 13.93 3.19
N GLU A 54 4.12 13.39 2.32
CA GLU A 54 4.18 13.69 0.88
C GLU A 54 2.86 13.40 0.18
N VAL A 55 2.71 14.00 -0.98
CA VAL A 55 1.61 13.73 -1.92
C VAL A 55 2.22 13.39 -3.27
N ASN A 56 1.91 12.21 -3.79
CA ASN A 56 2.36 11.76 -5.10
C ASN A 56 1.16 11.69 -6.04
N ALA A 57 0.97 12.70 -6.88
CA ALA A 57 -0.12 12.80 -7.84
C ALA A 57 0.20 12.01 -9.12
N ARG A 58 0.40 10.71 -8.99
CA ARG A 58 0.77 9.81 -10.08
C ARG A 58 0.53 8.37 -9.71
N LEU A 59 0.38 7.50 -10.70
CA LEU A 59 0.45 6.05 -10.55
C LEU A 59 1.86 5.62 -10.11
N SER A 60 1.93 4.58 -9.30
CA SER A 60 3.18 4.03 -8.77
C SER A 60 3.10 2.51 -8.60
N ARG A 61 4.19 1.88 -8.19
CA ARG A 61 4.16 0.45 -7.82
C ARG A 61 3.14 0.16 -6.71
N SER A 62 3.04 1.06 -5.75
CA SER A 62 2.05 0.92 -4.66
C SER A 62 0.61 0.97 -5.18
N SER A 63 0.34 1.67 -6.26
CA SER A 63 -0.98 1.70 -6.91
C SER A 63 -1.35 0.34 -7.49
N ALA A 64 -0.42 -0.34 -8.14
CA ALA A 64 -0.63 -1.68 -8.66
C ALA A 64 -0.90 -2.69 -7.53
N LEU A 65 -0.16 -2.56 -6.43
CA LEU A 65 -0.34 -3.38 -5.25
C LEU A 65 -1.69 -3.13 -4.57
N ALA A 66 -2.06 -1.86 -4.40
CA ALA A 66 -3.37 -1.46 -3.87
C ALA A 66 -4.51 -2.00 -4.75
N SER A 67 -4.37 -1.96 -6.07
CA SER A 67 -5.35 -2.52 -7.00
C SER A 67 -5.53 -4.02 -6.80
N LYS A 68 -4.44 -4.78 -6.64
CA LYS A 68 -4.50 -6.22 -6.35
C LYS A 68 -5.09 -6.50 -4.99
N ALA A 69 -4.71 -5.72 -3.98
CA ALA A 69 -5.17 -5.91 -2.60
C ALA A 69 -6.66 -5.65 -2.44
N THR A 70 -7.19 -4.66 -3.13
CA THR A 70 -8.57 -4.17 -2.95
C THR A 70 -9.55 -4.62 -4.02
N GLY A 71 -9.06 -5.12 -5.17
CA GLY A 71 -9.88 -5.37 -6.34
C GLY A 71 -10.39 -4.08 -7.01
N TYR A 72 -9.83 -2.91 -6.66
CA TYR A 72 -10.18 -1.63 -7.29
C TYR A 72 -9.15 -1.30 -8.38
N PRO A 73 -9.55 -1.19 -9.65
CA PRO A 73 -8.63 -1.03 -10.77
C PRO A 73 -8.17 0.41 -10.94
N LEU A 74 -7.24 0.89 -10.09
CA LEU A 74 -6.80 2.28 -10.02
C LEU A 74 -6.33 2.84 -11.36
N ALA A 75 -5.50 2.10 -12.10
CA ALA A 75 -4.97 2.57 -13.38
C ALA A 75 -6.07 2.75 -14.44
N PHE A 76 -7.02 1.83 -14.51
CA PHE A 76 -8.16 1.93 -15.42
C PHE A 76 -9.03 3.15 -15.09
N VAL A 77 -9.37 3.31 -13.81
CA VAL A 77 -10.19 4.43 -13.35
C VAL A 77 -9.46 5.76 -13.59
N ALA A 78 -8.19 5.86 -13.23
CA ALA A 78 -7.38 7.06 -13.44
C ALA A 78 -7.32 7.47 -14.93
N ALA A 79 -7.15 6.51 -15.83
CA ALA A 79 -7.16 6.78 -17.27
C ALA A 79 -8.51 7.33 -17.74
N LYS A 80 -9.61 6.77 -17.26
CA LYS A 80 -10.96 7.25 -17.59
C LYS A 80 -11.24 8.64 -17.03
N LEU A 81 -10.81 8.92 -15.79
CA LEU A 81 -10.91 10.27 -15.21
C LEU A 81 -10.12 11.30 -16.04
N GLY A 82 -8.94 10.93 -16.52
CA GLY A 82 -8.13 11.77 -17.41
C GLY A 82 -8.80 12.07 -18.76
N LEU A 83 -9.74 11.23 -19.20
CA LEU A 83 -10.58 11.44 -20.37
C LEU A 83 -11.87 12.22 -20.08
N GLY A 84 -12.09 12.64 -18.83
CA GLY A 84 -13.22 13.48 -18.42
C GLY A 84 -14.43 12.73 -17.86
N TYR A 85 -14.34 11.41 -17.66
CA TYR A 85 -15.42 10.65 -17.01
C TYR A 85 -15.47 10.93 -15.51
N GLY A 86 -16.69 10.96 -14.93
CA GLY A 86 -16.87 11.02 -13.50
C GLY A 86 -16.86 9.63 -12.85
N LEU A 87 -16.50 9.54 -11.57
CA LEU A 87 -16.47 8.26 -10.84
C LEU A 87 -17.83 7.53 -10.84
N HIS A 88 -18.91 8.27 -10.81
CA HIS A 88 -20.27 7.74 -10.81
C HIS A 88 -20.71 7.16 -12.17
N GLU A 89 -20.05 7.58 -13.26
CA GLU A 89 -20.32 7.12 -14.62
C GLU A 89 -19.59 5.81 -14.96
N LEU A 90 -18.57 5.46 -14.15
CA LEU A 90 -17.73 4.31 -14.38
C LEU A 90 -18.16 3.13 -13.52
N LYS A 91 -18.10 1.94 -14.11
CA LYS A 91 -18.17 0.68 -13.36
C LYS A 91 -16.78 0.19 -13.02
N ASN A 92 -16.67 -0.46 -11.87
CA ASN A 92 -15.46 -1.20 -11.52
C ASN A 92 -15.29 -2.36 -12.52
N SER A 93 -14.21 -2.35 -13.28
CA SER A 93 -13.95 -3.34 -14.33
C SER A 93 -13.65 -4.74 -13.79
N VAL A 94 -13.33 -4.87 -12.50
CA VAL A 94 -13.07 -6.16 -11.84
C VAL A 94 -14.37 -6.74 -11.28
N THR A 95 -15.10 -6.00 -10.47
CA THR A 95 -16.36 -6.48 -9.88
C THR A 95 -17.52 -6.51 -10.88
N LYS A 96 -17.49 -5.62 -11.87
CA LYS A 96 -18.51 -5.42 -12.92
C LYS A 96 -19.90 -4.99 -12.43
N VAL A 97 -20.10 -4.92 -11.12
CA VAL A 97 -21.38 -4.59 -10.49
C VAL A 97 -21.36 -3.28 -9.72
N THR A 98 -20.26 -2.95 -9.08
CA THR A 98 -20.10 -1.70 -8.33
C THR A 98 -19.66 -0.55 -9.21
N THR A 99 -20.03 0.70 -8.83
CA THR A 99 -19.48 1.89 -9.47
C THR A 99 -18.07 2.19 -8.97
N ALA A 100 -17.31 2.99 -9.73
CA ALA A 100 -15.99 3.44 -9.32
C ALA A 100 -16.02 4.39 -8.11
N ALA A 101 -17.18 4.93 -7.75
CA ALA A 101 -17.36 5.74 -6.55
C ALA A 101 -17.45 4.90 -5.25
N PHE A 102 -17.63 3.57 -5.38
CA PHE A 102 -17.70 2.67 -4.23
C PHE A 102 -16.30 2.38 -3.68
N GLU A 103 -16.07 2.76 -2.42
CA GLU A 103 -14.80 2.52 -1.75
C GLU A 103 -14.68 1.05 -1.33
N PRO A 104 -13.57 0.36 -1.66
CA PRO A 104 -13.38 -1.03 -1.27
C PRO A 104 -13.21 -1.17 0.23
N ALA A 105 -13.75 -2.26 0.78
CA ALA A 105 -13.52 -2.69 2.15
C ALA A 105 -12.96 -4.12 2.15
N LEU A 106 -12.02 -4.42 3.04
CA LEU A 106 -11.34 -5.71 3.11
C LEU A 106 -11.79 -6.49 4.34
N ASP A 107 -12.17 -7.74 4.14
CA ASP A 107 -12.43 -8.74 5.19
C ASP A 107 -11.27 -9.75 5.35
N TYR A 108 -10.14 -9.44 4.74
CA TYR A 108 -8.87 -10.17 4.81
C TYR A 108 -7.72 -9.20 5.04
N CYS A 109 -6.59 -9.72 5.46
CA CYS A 109 -5.39 -8.94 5.71
C CYS A 109 -4.38 -9.11 4.57
N VAL A 110 -3.82 -7.99 4.12
CA VAL A 110 -2.77 -7.96 3.09
C VAL A 110 -1.50 -7.38 3.70
N VAL A 111 -0.37 -8.04 3.49
CA VAL A 111 0.94 -7.54 3.88
C VAL A 111 1.82 -7.40 2.65
N LYS A 112 2.41 -6.22 2.48
CA LYS A 112 3.46 -5.97 1.49
C LYS A 112 4.79 -5.93 2.19
N ILE A 113 5.78 -6.69 1.70
CA ILE A 113 7.16 -6.66 2.19
C ILE A 113 8.09 -6.30 1.04
N PRO A 114 8.95 -5.27 1.18
CA PRO A 114 9.98 -4.97 0.20
C PRO A 114 11.01 -6.10 0.12
N ARG A 115 11.61 -6.26 -1.05
CA ARG A 115 12.72 -7.17 -1.25
C ARG A 115 13.97 -6.35 -1.57
N TRP A 116 15.02 -6.52 -0.80
CA TRP A 116 16.26 -5.74 -0.96
C TRP A 116 17.33 -6.47 -1.77
N ASP A 117 17.42 -7.77 -1.73
CA ASP A 117 18.30 -8.63 -2.56
C ASP A 117 19.69 -8.03 -2.92
N LEU A 118 20.26 -7.29 -1.96
CA LEU A 118 21.47 -6.51 -2.16
C LEU A 118 22.72 -7.37 -2.37
N SER A 119 22.65 -8.65 -2.01
CA SER A 119 23.73 -9.62 -2.19
C SER A 119 24.09 -9.84 -3.66
N LYS A 120 23.18 -9.57 -4.58
CA LYS A 120 23.40 -9.71 -6.03
C LYS A 120 24.28 -8.61 -6.63
N PHE A 121 24.48 -7.51 -5.90
CA PHE A 121 25.21 -6.36 -6.40
C PHE A 121 26.59 -6.28 -5.77
N ILE A 122 27.63 -6.14 -6.60
CA ILE A 122 29.02 -5.99 -6.16
C ILE A 122 29.27 -4.51 -5.83
N GLY A 123 29.95 -4.24 -4.72
CA GLY A 123 30.36 -2.89 -4.33
C GLY A 123 29.24 -2.02 -3.71
N VAL A 124 28.05 -2.57 -3.44
CA VAL A 124 26.95 -1.85 -2.79
C VAL A 124 26.96 -2.08 -1.29
N SER A 125 26.73 -1.02 -0.53
CA SER A 125 26.47 -1.15 0.90
C SER A 125 25.20 -1.97 1.15
N LYS A 126 25.30 -3.01 1.96
CA LYS A 126 24.18 -3.87 2.35
C LYS A 126 23.34 -3.29 3.48
N ASN A 127 23.80 -2.19 4.09
CA ASN A 127 23.06 -1.55 5.19
C ASN A 127 21.78 -0.89 4.66
N ILE A 128 20.67 -1.19 5.29
CA ILE A 128 19.39 -0.54 5.03
C ILE A 128 19.37 0.78 5.81
N GLY A 129 19.01 1.85 5.13
CA GLY A 129 18.93 3.19 5.71
C GLY A 129 17.83 4.01 5.05
N SER A 130 17.97 5.32 5.05
CA SER A 130 16.98 6.26 4.48
C SER A 130 16.93 6.26 2.94
N SER A 131 17.98 5.78 2.27
CA SER A 131 18.01 5.71 0.82
C SER A 131 17.19 4.52 0.29
N MET A 132 16.53 4.72 -0.84
CA MET A 132 15.73 3.68 -1.49
C MET A 132 16.64 2.63 -2.14
N LYS A 133 16.58 1.38 -1.64
CA LYS A 133 17.42 0.25 -2.07
C LYS A 133 16.61 -0.99 -2.46
N SER A 134 15.29 -1.00 -2.32
CA SER A 134 14.47 -2.16 -2.66
C SER A 134 14.50 -2.42 -4.17
N VAL A 135 14.61 -3.69 -4.53
CA VAL A 135 14.63 -4.16 -5.93
C VAL A 135 13.29 -4.77 -6.34
N GLY A 136 12.39 -4.95 -5.41
CA GLY A 136 11.06 -5.51 -5.64
C GLY A 136 10.24 -5.55 -4.36
N GLU A 137 9.10 -6.19 -4.46
CA GLU A 137 8.19 -6.34 -3.33
C GLU A 137 7.34 -7.60 -3.51
N ILE A 138 6.88 -8.16 -2.39
CA ILE A 138 5.92 -9.25 -2.37
C ILE A 138 4.61 -8.77 -1.73
N MET A 139 3.52 -9.45 -2.02
CA MET A 139 2.24 -9.27 -1.36
C MET A 139 1.72 -10.62 -0.89
N ALA A 140 1.38 -10.70 0.38
CA ALA A 140 0.77 -11.87 0.99
C ALA A 140 -0.62 -11.53 1.51
N ILE A 141 -1.54 -12.47 1.39
CA ILE A 141 -2.92 -12.36 1.86
C ILE A 141 -3.19 -13.45 2.86
N GLY A 142 -3.84 -13.09 3.96
CA GLY A 142 -4.29 -14.01 5.00
C GLY A 142 -5.59 -13.54 5.63
N ARG A 143 -6.17 -14.39 6.45
CA ARG A 143 -7.37 -14.01 7.23
C ARG A 143 -7.04 -13.09 8.37
N THR A 144 -5.85 -13.25 8.97
CA THR A 144 -5.33 -12.45 10.07
C THR A 144 -3.98 -11.84 9.68
N PHE A 145 -3.53 -10.85 10.45
CA PHE A 145 -2.20 -10.27 10.29
C PHE A 145 -1.09 -11.33 10.44
N GLU A 146 -1.19 -12.17 11.46
CA GLU A 146 -0.21 -13.20 11.77
C GLU A 146 -0.05 -14.19 10.62
N GLU A 147 -1.15 -14.61 10.02
CA GLU A 147 -1.11 -15.48 8.83
C GLU A 147 -0.45 -14.77 7.64
N ALA A 148 -0.86 -13.53 7.38
CA ALA A 148 -0.36 -12.77 6.23
C ALA A 148 1.13 -12.46 6.35
N ILE A 149 1.63 -12.05 7.54
CA ILE A 149 3.04 -11.74 7.74
C ILE A 149 3.92 -13.01 7.64
N GLN A 150 3.46 -14.14 8.18
CA GLN A 150 4.16 -15.41 8.07
C GLN A 150 4.28 -15.87 6.61
N LYS A 151 3.21 -15.76 5.83
CA LYS A 151 3.25 -16.01 4.38
C LYS A 151 4.22 -15.06 3.68
N GLY A 152 4.16 -13.78 4.02
CA GLY A 152 5.03 -12.75 3.43
C GLY A 152 6.51 -13.06 3.63
N ILE A 153 6.92 -13.43 4.84
CA ILE A 153 8.31 -13.77 5.14
C ILE A 153 8.79 -14.94 4.28
N ARG A 154 7.98 -16.00 4.12
CA ARG A 154 8.31 -17.11 3.24
C ARG A 154 8.44 -16.70 1.77
N MET A 155 7.59 -15.77 1.32
CA MET A 155 7.58 -15.30 -0.07
C MET A 155 8.79 -14.41 -0.43
N VAL A 156 9.45 -13.79 0.55
CA VAL A 156 10.67 -12.99 0.30
C VAL A 156 11.80 -13.85 -0.29
N GLY A 157 11.78 -15.17 -0.07
CA GLY A 157 12.66 -16.09 -0.77
C GLY A 157 14.10 -16.14 -0.25
N LEU A 158 14.33 -15.82 1.03
CA LEU A 158 15.63 -15.86 1.70
C LEU A 158 15.82 -17.14 2.55
N GLY A 159 15.06 -18.20 2.28
CA GLY A 159 15.10 -19.44 3.06
C GLY A 159 14.46 -19.36 4.45
N MET A 160 13.82 -18.24 4.77
CA MET A 160 13.14 -18.05 6.04
C MET A 160 11.75 -18.67 6.04
N HIS A 161 11.36 -19.28 7.15
CA HIS A 161 10.07 -19.96 7.30
C HIS A 161 9.00 -19.12 8.01
N GLY A 162 9.36 -17.92 8.46
CA GLY A 162 8.51 -17.03 9.23
C GLY A 162 9.17 -16.60 10.55
N PHE A 163 8.40 -16.09 11.48
CA PHE A 163 8.84 -15.83 12.86
C PHE A 163 8.88 -17.13 13.67
N VAL A 164 9.81 -17.99 13.32
CA VAL A 164 10.07 -19.29 13.92
C VAL A 164 11.58 -19.47 14.02
N ALA A 165 12.03 -20.54 14.71
CA ALA A 165 13.44 -20.90 14.73
C ALA A 165 13.92 -21.29 13.31
N ASN A 166 14.51 -20.34 12.62
CA ASN A 166 15.14 -20.58 11.32
C ASN A 166 16.55 -21.11 11.55
N LYS A 167 17.00 -22.05 10.69
CA LYS A 167 18.40 -22.53 10.76
C LYS A 167 19.28 -21.34 10.40
N GLN A 168 20.09 -20.88 11.34
CA GLN A 168 21.21 -20.00 11.06
C GLN A 168 22.37 -20.89 10.58
N GLU A 169 22.85 -20.70 9.39
CA GLU A 169 24.18 -21.14 9.02
C GLU A 169 25.17 -20.25 9.79
N ILE A 170 25.90 -20.86 10.74
CA ILE A 170 26.98 -20.20 11.51
C ILE A 170 28.20 -20.09 10.63
#